data_f4d1aa3dcc85e1ebf48601f3130a6bad
#
_entry.id   f4d1aa3dcc85e1ebf48601f3130a6bad
#
_cell.length_a   1.000
_cell.length_b   1.000
_cell.length_c   1.000
_cell.angle_alpha   90.00
_cell.angle_beta   90.00
_cell.angle_gamma   90.00
#
_symmetry.space_group_name_H-M   'P 1'
#
loop_
_entity.id
_entity.type
_entity.pdbx_description
1 polymer ?
#
loop_
_entity_poly.entity_id
_entity_poly.type
_entity_poly.pdbx_seq_one_letter_code
_entity_poly.pdbx_strand_id
1 'polypeptide(L)'
;METNTSYPNLLQSLSFKIEAKTAVLAVIGLGYVGLPVASMFASKGFRVFGIDLKTDRINLINEGENPIEGDEPGLAELLNRVVKSGNLIATTEYSILSQADVILVDVETPTDDQHIP
;
A
#
# COMPACT_ATOMS: atom_id res chain seq x y z
N MET A 1 6.26 -36.00 13.63
CA MET A 1 6.08 -35.55 12.99
C MET A 1 6.47 -34.71 12.47
N GLU A 2 6.84 -34.57 11.91
CA GLU A 2 7.05 -33.70 11.54
C GLU A 2 6.47 -33.26 10.70
N THR A 3 6.08 -33.37 10.65
CA THR A 3 5.25 -32.77 9.89
C THR A 3 5.84 -31.81 9.08
N ASN A 4 5.38 -31.59 7.98
CA ASN A 4 5.70 -30.44 7.27
C ASN A 4 4.97 -29.30 7.93
N THR A 5 5.72 -28.52 8.60
CA THR A 5 5.15 -27.45 9.37
C THR A 5 5.32 -26.10 8.69
N SER A 6 5.69 -26.08 7.41
CA SER A 6 5.95 -24.81 6.73
C SER A 6 4.76 -23.86 6.77
N TYR A 7 3.59 -24.37 6.38
CA TYR A 7 2.41 -23.50 6.33
C TYR A 7 1.95 -23.03 7.71
N PRO A 8 1.82 -23.94 8.70
CA PRO A 8 1.46 -23.45 10.04
C PRO A 8 2.46 -22.44 10.56
N ASN A 9 3.74 -22.66 10.36
CA ASN A 9 4.76 -21.73 10.87
C ASN A 9 4.73 -20.41 10.14
N LEU A 10 4.50 -20.42 8.84
CA LEU A 10 4.39 -19.19 8.07
C LEU A 10 3.16 -18.40 8.48
N LEU A 11 2.03 -19.08 8.67
CA LEU A 11 0.81 -18.41 9.09
C LEU A 11 0.95 -17.80 10.47
N GLN A 12 1.57 -18.53 11.39
CA GLN A 12 1.79 -18.02 12.73
C GLN A 12 2.72 -16.83 12.73
N SER A 13 3.78 -16.88 11.94
CA SER A 13 4.73 -15.79 11.83
C SER A 13 4.06 -14.55 11.27
N LEU A 14 3.27 -14.70 10.21
CA LEU A 14 2.57 -13.57 9.61
C LEU A 14 1.54 -13.00 10.59
N SER A 15 0.79 -13.86 11.25
CA SER A 15 -0.18 -13.43 12.23
C SER A 15 0.46 -12.60 13.33
N PHE A 16 1.61 -13.07 13.83
CA PHE A 16 2.35 -12.34 14.86
C PHE A 16 2.79 -10.97 14.35
N LYS A 17 3.29 -10.91 13.11
CA LYS A 17 3.74 -9.64 12.53
C LYS A 17 2.59 -8.66 12.37
N ILE A 18 1.41 -9.16 12.00
CA ILE A 18 0.25 -8.30 11.83
C ILE A 18 -0.18 -7.75 13.19
N GLU A 19 -0.25 -8.60 14.19
CA GLU A 19 -0.65 -8.16 15.53
C GLU A 19 0.35 -7.19 16.13
N ALA A 20 1.63 -7.42 15.90
CA ALA A 20 2.68 -6.53 16.39
C ALA A 20 2.89 -5.31 15.49
N LYS A 21 2.20 -5.26 14.35
CA LYS A 21 2.33 -4.20 13.35
C LYS A 21 3.73 -4.09 12.79
N THR A 22 4.42 -5.20 12.72
CA THR A 22 5.75 -5.28 12.10
C THR A 22 5.68 -5.84 10.70
N ALA A 23 4.51 -6.29 10.25
CA ALA A 23 4.33 -6.73 8.87
C ALA A 23 4.57 -5.55 7.92
N VAL A 24 5.26 -5.82 6.84
CA VAL A 24 5.48 -4.83 5.79
C VAL A 24 4.45 -5.07 4.70
N LEU A 25 3.72 -4.02 4.36
CA LEU A 25 2.67 -4.10 3.37
C LEU A 25 3.10 -3.39 2.10
N ALA A 26 2.66 -3.91 0.97
CA ALA A 26 2.83 -3.21 -0.30
C ALA A 26 1.47 -3.09 -0.97
N VAL A 27 1.19 -1.93 -1.52
CA VAL A 27 -0.04 -1.69 -2.26
C VAL A 27 0.34 -1.29 -3.68
N ILE A 28 -0.06 -2.10 -4.64
CA ILE A 28 0.21 -1.83 -6.05
C ILE A 28 -1.01 -1.15 -6.64
N GLY A 29 -0.81 0.05 -7.16
CA GLY A 29 -1.91 0.86 -7.66
C GLY A 29 -2.35 1.87 -6.62
N LEU A 30 -2.02 3.13 -6.84
CA LEU A 30 -2.29 4.19 -5.86
C LEU A 30 -3.32 5.18 -6.41
N GLY A 31 -4.44 4.62 -6.83
CA GLY A 31 -5.56 5.41 -7.31
C GLY A 31 -6.61 5.61 -6.23
N TYR A 32 -7.88 5.65 -6.67
CA TYR A 32 -9.00 5.99 -5.79
C TYR A 32 -9.16 5.04 -4.62
N VAL A 33 -8.77 3.78 -4.77
CA VAL A 33 -8.91 2.81 -3.70
C VAL A 33 -7.56 2.54 -3.04
N GLY A 34 -6.52 2.35 -3.86
CA GLY A 34 -5.22 1.94 -3.34
C GLY A 34 -4.58 2.97 -2.44
N LEU A 35 -4.65 4.25 -2.80
CA LEU A 35 -4.02 5.28 -1.98
C LEU A 35 -4.70 5.45 -0.62
N PRO A 36 -6.04 5.52 -0.53
CA PRO A 36 -6.69 5.54 0.77
C PRO A 36 -6.38 4.30 1.61
N VAL A 37 -6.35 3.13 1.00
CA VAL A 37 -6.05 1.89 1.73
C VAL A 37 -4.62 1.91 2.27
N ALA A 38 -3.66 2.30 1.42
CA ALA A 38 -2.26 2.39 1.85
C ALA A 38 -2.11 3.38 3.00
N SER A 39 -2.77 4.53 2.89
CA SER A 39 -2.71 5.57 3.92
C SER A 39 -3.32 5.10 5.23
N MET A 40 -4.42 4.36 5.14
CA MET A 40 -5.08 3.85 6.33
C MET A 40 -4.19 2.85 7.08
N PHE A 41 -3.61 1.90 6.36
CA PHE A 41 -2.72 0.94 7.01
C PHE A 41 -1.50 1.61 7.61
N ALA A 42 -0.94 2.58 6.90
CA ALA A 42 0.20 3.32 7.42
C ALA A 42 -0.17 4.08 8.69
N SER A 43 -1.39 4.61 8.76
CA SER A 43 -1.85 5.33 9.95
C SER A 43 -2.04 4.40 11.15
N LYS A 44 -2.18 3.12 10.91
CA LYS A 44 -2.29 2.13 11.99
C LYS A 44 -0.94 1.66 12.48
N GLY A 45 0.14 2.17 11.93
CA GLY A 45 1.48 1.85 12.38
C GLY A 45 2.25 0.88 11.51
N PHE A 46 1.65 0.39 10.43
CA PHE A 46 2.35 -0.49 9.51
C PHE A 46 3.30 0.29 8.62
N ARG A 47 4.39 -0.35 8.22
CA ARG A 47 5.21 0.17 7.14
C ARG A 47 4.57 -0.24 5.83
N VAL A 48 4.29 0.74 4.98
CA VAL A 48 3.59 0.50 3.72
C VAL A 48 4.40 1.07 2.57
N PHE A 49 4.62 0.24 1.56
CA PHE A 49 5.17 0.70 0.29
C PHE A 49 4.04 0.80 -0.72
N GLY A 50 3.88 1.98 -1.30
CA GLY A 50 2.92 2.17 -2.38
C GLY A 50 3.64 2.15 -3.70
N ILE A 51 3.12 1.40 -4.66
CA ILE A 51 3.78 1.24 -5.96
C ILE A 51 2.83 1.66 -7.05
N ASP A 52 3.31 2.51 -7.95
CA ASP A 52 2.54 2.94 -9.10
C ASP A 52 3.51 3.26 -10.23
N LEU A 53 3.03 3.16 -11.46
CA LEU A 53 3.85 3.45 -12.62
C LEU A 53 3.94 4.95 -12.92
N LYS A 54 3.03 5.75 -12.39
CA LYS A 54 2.97 7.17 -12.70
C LYS A 54 3.91 7.95 -11.80
N THR A 55 5.04 8.35 -12.37
CA THR A 55 6.09 9.04 -11.63
C THR A 55 5.59 10.33 -10.97
N ASP A 56 4.76 11.08 -11.69
CA ASP A 56 4.23 12.33 -11.14
C ASP A 56 3.39 12.08 -9.90
N ARG A 57 2.58 11.02 -9.93
CA ARG A 57 1.77 10.64 -8.78
C ARG A 57 2.65 10.27 -7.60
N ILE A 58 3.69 9.48 -7.86
CA ILE A 58 4.61 9.06 -6.81
C ILE A 58 5.30 10.27 -6.16
N ASN A 59 5.73 11.22 -6.98
CA ASN A 59 6.39 12.40 -6.46
C ASN A 59 5.48 13.22 -5.57
N LEU A 60 4.22 13.40 -5.98
CA LEU A 60 3.26 14.15 -5.17
C LEU A 60 3.00 13.45 -3.84
N ILE A 61 2.83 12.13 -3.89
CA ILE A 61 2.57 11.36 -2.66
C ILE A 61 3.73 11.53 -1.69
N ASN A 62 4.96 11.41 -2.18
CA ASN A 62 6.12 11.50 -1.30
C ASN A 62 6.33 12.91 -0.76
N GLU A 63 5.72 13.92 -1.38
CA GLU A 63 5.69 15.27 -0.86
C GLU A 63 4.56 15.47 0.14
N GLY A 64 3.75 14.45 0.35
CA GLY A 64 2.63 14.53 1.27
C GLY A 64 1.37 15.13 0.65
N GLU A 65 1.31 15.16 -0.68
CA GLU A 65 0.19 15.76 -1.40
C GLU A 65 -0.64 14.70 -2.09
N ASN A 66 -1.95 14.85 -2.01
CA ASN A 66 -2.88 13.92 -2.62
C ASN A 66 -2.99 14.18 -4.12
N PRO A 67 -2.53 13.24 -4.96
CA PRO A 67 -2.61 13.44 -6.41
C PRO A 67 -3.94 13.04 -7.02
N ILE A 68 -4.85 12.48 -6.22
CA ILE A 68 -6.11 11.95 -6.72
C ILE A 68 -7.13 13.07 -6.74
N GLU A 69 -7.77 13.26 -7.88
CA GLU A 69 -8.83 14.24 -8.00
C GLU A 69 -10.08 13.74 -7.30
N GLY A 70 -10.84 14.66 -6.78
CA GLY A 70 -12.04 14.32 -6.04
C GLY A 70 -11.89 14.73 -4.61
N ASP A 71 -13.01 14.67 -3.91
CA ASP A 71 -13.09 15.18 -2.55
C ASP A 71 -13.25 14.01 -1.59
N GLU A 72 -12.11 13.46 -1.19
CA GLU A 72 -12.11 12.39 -0.21
C GLU A 72 -11.83 13.01 1.15
N PRO A 73 -12.84 13.17 2.01
CA PRO A 73 -12.63 13.88 3.28
C PRO A 73 -11.54 13.25 4.11
N GLY A 74 -10.62 14.07 4.55
CA GLY A 74 -9.57 13.65 5.46
C GLY A 74 -8.39 12.95 4.80
N LEU A 75 -8.46 12.64 3.52
CA LEU A 75 -7.37 11.90 2.88
C LEU A 75 -6.09 12.74 2.80
N ALA A 76 -6.21 14.01 2.45
CA ALA A 76 -5.03 14.86 2.31
C ALA A 76 -4.26 14.97 3.62
N GLU A 77 -4.96 15.17 4.72
CA GLU A 77 -4.30 15.25 6.02
C GLU A 77 -3.72 13.92 6.45
N LEU A 78 -4.44 12.84 6.21
CA LEU A 78 -3.96 11.51 6.56
C LEU A 78 -2.70 11.18 5.77
N LEU A 79 -2.72 11.43 4.48
CA LEU A 79 -1.59 11.15 3.61
C LEU A 79 -0.37 11.95 4.05
N ASN A 80 -0.56 13.23 4.31
CA ASN A 80 0.54 14.09 4.76
C ASN A 80 1.17 13.54 6.03
N ARG A 81 0.34 13.11 6.97
CA ARG A 81 0.83 12.59 8.24
C ARG A 81 1.62 11.31 8.09
N VAL A 82 1.10 10.35 7.30
CA VAL A 82 1.77 9.06 7.19
C VAL A 82 3.03 9.11 6.33
N VAL A 83 3.08 10.02 5.37
CA VAL A 83 4.29 10.21 4.59
C VAL A 83 5.36 10.87 5.44
N LYS A 84 5.01 11.89 6.20
CA LYS A 84 5.97 12.58 7.05
C LYS A 84 6.50 11.70 8.17
N SER A 85 5.68 10.77 8.66
CA SER A 85 6.14 9.84 9.69
C SER A 85 7.05 8.75 9.12
N GLY A 86 7.09 8.61 7.79
CA GLY A 86 7.87 7.57 7.15
C GLY A 86 7.17 6.24 7.05
N ASN A 87 5.94 6.14 7.48
CA ASN A 87 5.20 4.89 7.42
C ASN A 87 4.72 4.56 6.02
N LEU A 88 4.47 5.56 5.18
CA LEU A 88 4.11 5.35 3.78
C LEU A 88 5.21 5.90 2.89
N ILE A 89 5.74 5.03 2.04
CA ILE A 89 6.76 5.40 1.06
C ILE A 89 6.24 4.96 -0.30
N ALA A 90 6.20 5.89 -1.25
CA ALA A 90 5.73 5.60 -2.60
C ALA A 90 6.91 5.45 -3.54
N THR A 91 6.82 4.52 -4.48
CA THR A 91 7.91 4.25 -5.42
C THR A 91 7.36 3.68 -6.71
N THR A 92 8.15 3.83 -7.78
CA THR A 92 7.86 3.14 -9.03
C THR A 92 8.60 1.81 -9.12
N GLU A 93 9.40 1.46 -8.11
CA GLU A 93 10.29 0.30 -8.16
C GLU A 93 9.60 -0.95 -7.62
N TYR A 94 9.32 -1.89 -8.51
CA TYR A 94 8.68 -3.15 -8.12
C TYR A 94 9.61 -4.04 -7.31
N SER A 95 10.91 -3.81 -7.36
CA SER A 95 11.85 -4.61 -6.57
C SER A 95 11.61 -4.53 -5.08
N ILE A 96 10.94 -3.47 -4.63
CA ILE A 96 10.62 -3.30 -3.21
C ILE A 96 9.68 -4.40 -2.70
N LEU A 97 8.98 -5.09 -3.62
CA LEU A 97 8.04 -6.15 -3.23
C LEU A 97 8.73 -7.30 -2.50
N SER A 98 10.04 -7.47 -2.70
CA SER A 98 10.78 -8.52 -1.98
C SER A 98 10.78 -8.29 -0.47
N GLN A 99 10.48 -7.07 -0.03
CA GLN A 99 10.45 -6.74 1.40
C GLN A 99 9.06 -6.85 2.00
N ALA A 100 8.05 -7.12 1.18
CA ALA A 100 6.67 -7.10 1.65
C ALA A 100 6.26 -8.46 2.20
N ASP A 101 5.54 -8.43 3.31
CA ASP A 101 4.89 -9.62 3.86
C ASP A 101 3.51 -9.82 3.25
N VAL A 102 2.84 -8.74 2.89
CA VAL A 102 1.50 -8.76 2.29
C VAL A 102 1.48 -7.80 1.12
N ILE A 103 0.94 -8.25 0.01
CA ILE A 103 0.84 -7.43 -1.19
C ILE A 103 -0.63 -7.32 -1.59
N LEU A 104 -1.11 -6.09 -1.67
CA LEU A 104 -2.45 -5.78 -2.13
C LEU A 104 -2.34 -5.19 -3.54
N VAL A 105 -3.14 -5.72 -4.45
CA VAL A 105 -3.09 -5.27 -5.84
C VAL A 105 -4.40 -4.56 -6.15
N ASP A 106 -4.31 -3.30 -6.53
CA ASP A 106 -5.48 -2.50 -6.86
C ASP A 106 -5.17 -1.69 -8.12
N VAL A 107 -5.16 -2.37 -9.25
CA VAL A 107 -4.90 -1.72 -10.52
C VAL A 107 -6.21 -1.48 -11.24
N GLU A 108 -6.28 -0.31 -11.87
CA GLU A 108 -7.48 0.04 -12.62
C GLU A 108 -7.57 -0.79 -13.87
N THR A 109 -8.78 -1.27 -14.16
CA THR A 109 -9.05 -1.95 -15.41
C THR A 109 -9.37 -0.90 -16.46
N PRO A 110 -8.63 -0.83 -17.57
CA PRO A 110 -8.96 0.14 -18.62
C PRO A 110 -10.34 -0.17 -19.20
N THR A 111 -11.11 0.87 -19.47
CA THR A 111 -12.42 0.73 -20.07
C THR A 111 -12.45 1.49 -21.40
N ASP A 112 -13.30 1.01 -22.32
CA ASP A 112 -13.51 1.72 -23.57
C ASP A 112 -14.55 2.83 -23.36
N ASP A 113 -14.98 3.46 -24.45
CA ASP A 113 -15.94 4.57 -24.37
C ASP A 113 -17.28 4.14 -23.80
N GLN A 114 -17.55 2.86 -23.77
CA GLN A 114 -18.78 2.32 -23.18
C GLN A 114 -18.55 1.76 -21.81
N HIS A 115 -17.41 1.99 -21.24
CA HIS A 115 -17.02 1.51 -19.92
C HIS A 115 -16.97 -0.02 -19.84
N ILE A 116 -16.53 -0.65 -20.90
CA ILE A 116 -16.28 -2.09 -20.93
C ILE A 116 -14.79 -2.32 -20.72
N PRO A 117 -14.44 -3.11 -19.70
CA PRO A 117 -13.01 -3.39 -19.42
C PRO A 117 -12.31 -4.11 -20.56
#